data_d2b703ed7178b163e2553023e96cd0c5
#
_entry.id   d2b703ed7178b163e2553023e96cd0c5
#
_cell.length_a   1.000
_cell.length_b   1.000
_cell.length_c   1.000
_cell.angle_alpha   90.00
_cell.angle_beta   90.00
_cell.angle_gamma   90.00
#
_symmetry.space_group_name_H-M   'P 1'
#
loop_
_entity.id
_entity.type
_entity.pdbx_description
1 polymer ?
#
loop_
_entity_poly.entity_id
_entity_poly.type
_entity_poly.pdbx_seq_one_letter_code
_entity_poly.pdbx_strand_id
1 'polypeptide(L)'
;MIMTSLHVTLLLSILLCSLVTGLLFGFAVVVMPGIANLDDKEFLLAFKRMDEIIQNDQPLFILAWGGSILSVIAALILGTMNLAGVQLYLLWVASALYLFGVQLPTFRFNIPLNNSLQNLQIHSLDESELALFRTKFELPWNRWNRFRTIII
;
A
#
# COMPACT_ATOMS: atom_id res chain seq x y z
N MET A 1 13.17 -13.52 30.14
CA MET A 1 14.00 -12.88 29.07
C MET A 1 13.52 -11.45 28.93
N ILE A 2 14.37 -10.47 29.21
CA ILE A 2 14.00 -9.04 29.06
C ILE A 2 13.94 -8.74 27.57
N MET A 3 12.80 -8.26 27.09
CA MET A 3 12.67 -7.82 25.71
C MET A 3 13.57 -6.61 25.46
N THR A 4 14.47 -6.70 24.50
CA THR A 4 15.31 -5.57 24.07
C THR A 4 14.48 -4.63 23.17
N SER A 5 14.94 -3.38 23.02
CA SER A 5 14.31 -2.41 22.08
C SER A 5 14.21 -2.96 20.65
N LEU A 6 15.20 -3.74 20.22
CA LEU A 6 15.16 -4.43 18.92
C LEU A 6 13.99 -5.41 18.81
N HIS A 7 13.73 -6.23 19.84
CA HIS A 7 12.61 -7.19 19.81
C HIS A 7 11.27 -6.47 19.74
N VAL A 8 11.09 -5.40 20.50
CA VAL A 8 9.86 -4.59 20.46
C VAL A 8 9.66 -3.98 19.06
N THR A 9 10.71 -3.42 18.49
CA THR A 9 10.65 -2.80 17.16
C THR A 9 10.35 -3.82 16.07
N LEU A 10 10.95 -5.01 16.13
CA LEU A 10 10.65 -6.11 15.19
C LEU A 10 9.18 -6.56 15.29
N LEU A 11 8.64 -6.72 16.51
CA LEU A 11 7.24 -7.09 16.71
C LEU A 11 6.29 -6.01 16.17
N LEU A 12 6.60 -4.74 16.42
CA LEU A 12 5.83 -3.63 15.85
C LEU A 12 5.90 -3.62 14.31
N SER A 13 7.10 -3.85 13.74
CA SER A 13 7.24 -3.94 12.28
C SER A 13 6.40 -5.07 11.71
N ILE A 14 6.45 -6.26 12.31
CA ILE A 14 5.63 -7.40 11.87
C ILE A 14 4.16 -7.05 11.92
N LEU A 15 3.66 -6.50 13.03
CA LEU A 15 2.25 -6.13 13.17
C LEU A 15 1.82 -5.10 12.13
N LEU A 16 2.55 -3.99 12.01
CA LEU A 16 2.18 -2.90 11.12
C LEU A 16 2.32 -3.27 9.64
N CYS A 17 3.39 -4.00 9.27
CA CYS A 17 3.53 -4.53 7.91
C CYS A 17 2.43 -5.54 7.57
N SER A 18 1.99 -6.38 8.54
CA SER A 18 0.88 -7.31 8.33
C SER A 18 -0.45 -6.59 8.04
N LEU A 19 -0.70 -5.45 8.68
CA LEU A 19 -1.88 -4.62 8.38
C LEU A 19 -1.81 -4.06 6.95
N VAL A 20 -0.64 -3.55 6.54
CA VAL A 20 -0.42 -3.08 5.15
C VAL A 20 -0.58 -4.23 4.16
N THR A 21 0.02 -5.39 4.44
CA THR A 21 -0.12 -6.61 3.62
C THR A 21 -1.57 -7.01 3.45
N GLY A 22 -2.32 -7.06 4.56
CA GLY A 22 -3.75 -7.40 4.56
C GLY A 22 -4.57 -6.45 3.70
N LEU A 23 -4.27 -5.15 3.75
CA LEU A 23 -4.93 -4.15 2.90
C LEU A 23 -4.62 -4.37 1.41
N LEU A 24 -3.35 -4.52 1.04
CA LEU A 24 -2.94 -4.75 -0.36
C LEU A 24 -3.54 -6.04 -0.91
N PHE A 25 -3.50 -7.11 -0.11
CA PHE A 25 -4.11 -8.40 -0.44
C PHE A 25 -5.62 -8.27 -0.59
N GLY A 26 -6.32 -7.61 0.36
CA GLY A 26 -7.76 -7.38 0.30
C GLY A 26 -8.17 -6.63 -0.97
N PHE A 27 -7.42 -5.60 -1.35
CA PHE A 27 -7.65 -4.92 -2.63
C PHE A 27 -7.41 -5.83 -3.83
N ALA A 28 -6.36 -6.65 -3.83
CA ALA A 28 -6.02 -7.52 -4.96
C ALA A 28 -7.04 -8.63 -5.20
N VAL A 29 -7.58 -9.24 -4.14
CA VAL A 29 -8.40 -10.47 -4.25
C VAL A 29 -9.88 -10.28 -3.96
N VAL A 30 -10.27 -9.17 -3.33
CA VAL A 30 -11.67 -8.91 -2.94
C VAL A 30 -12.18 -7.63 -3.57
N VAL A 31 -11.54 -6.49 -3.26
CA VAL A 31 -12.11 -5.18 -3.61
C VAL A 31 -12.12 -4.97 -5.13
N MET A 32 -10.96 -5.06 -5.78
CA MET A 32 -10.87 -4.81 -7.22
C MET A 32 -11.67 -5.82 -8.07
N PRO A 33 -11.61 -7.14 -7.78
CA PRO A 33 -12.51 -8.08 -8.45
C PRO A 33 -13.99 -7.83 -8.17
N GLY A 34 -14.34 -7.39 -6.95
CA GLY A 34 -15.72 -7.13 -6.56
C GLY A 34 -16.35 -5.95 -7.30
N ILE A 35 -15.58 -4.88 -7.53
CA ILE A 35 -16.07 -3.70 -8.27
C ILE A 35 -15.84 -3.78 -9.79
N ALA A 36 -15.10 -4.78 -10.28
CA ALA A 36 -14.75 -4.89 -11.71
C ALA A 36 -15.97 -5.02 -12.63
N ASN A 37 -17.08 -5.60 -12.12
CA ASN A 37 -18.32 -5.81 -12.89
C ASN A 37 -19.27 -4.61 -12.87
N LEU A 38 -18.94 -3.53 -12.15
CA LEU A 38 -19.68 -2.28 -12.17
C LEU A 38 -19.48 -1.58 -13.52
N ASP A 39 -20.41 -0.72 -13.92
CA ASP A 39 -20.18 0.15 -15.06
C ASP A 39 -19.03 1.14 -14.78
N ASP A 40 -18.56 1.83 -15.81
CA ASP A 40 -17.35 2.65 -15.70
C ASP A 40 -17.51 3.79 -14.68
N LYS A 41 -18.68 4.40 -14.63
CA LYS A 41 -18.99 5.47 -13.68
C LYS A 41 -19.09 4.95 -12.26
N GLU A 42 -19.80 3.86 -12.05
CA GLU A 42 -19.97 3.23 -10.74
C GLU A 42 -18.63 2.71 -10.20
N PHE A 43 -17.80 2.09 -11.05
CA PHE A 43 -16.45 1.65 -10.69
C PHE A 43 -15.59 2.82 -10.19
N LEU A 44 -15.53 3.91 -10.96
CA LEU A 44 -14.73 5.09 -10.61
C LEU A 44 -15.24 5.74 -9.33
N LEU A 45 -16.57 5.85 -9.16
CA LEU A 45 -17.20 6.39 -7.94
C LEU A 45 -16.92 5.50 -6.72
N ALA A 46 -17.06 4.18 -6.85
CA ALA A 46 -16.82 3.24 -5.76
C ALA A 46 -15.37 3.33 -5.28
N PHE A 47 -14.40 3.29 -6.21
CA PHE A 47 -12.99 3.43 -5.85
C PHE A 47 -12.70 4.80 -5.23
N LYS A 48 -13.19 5.89 -5.83
CA LYS A 48 -13.00 7.26 -5.32
C LYS A 48 -13.49 7.40 -3.89
N ARG A 49 -14.64 6.83 -3.54
CA ARG A 49 -15.21 6.88 -2.18
C ARG A 49 -14.36 6.10 -1.16
N MET A 50 -13.83 4.95 -1.53
CA MET A 50 -12.94 4.19 -0.64
C MET A 50 -11.61 4.91 -0.41
N ASP A 51 -11.02 5.45 -1.48
CA ASP A 51 -9.75 6.20 -1.41
C ASP A 51 -9.92 7.53 -0.67
N GLU A 52 -11.07 8.19 -0.78
CA GLU A 52 -11.39 9.44 -0.06
C GLU A 52 -11.23 9.31 1.46
N ILE A 53 -11.53 8.13 2.03
CA ILE A 53 -11.33 7.87 3.46
C ILE A 53 -9.85 7.94 3.83
N ILE A 54 -8.98 7.44 2.94
CA ILE A 54 -7.53 7.49 3.11
C ILE A 54 -7.01 8.93 2.92
N GLN A 55 -7.51 9.62 1.90
CA GLN A 55 -7.13 10.99 1.56
C GLN A 55 -7.56 12.01 2.63
N ASN A 56 -8.61 11.71 3.40
CA ASN A 56 -9.09 12.51 4.51
C ASN A 56 -8.42 12.14 5.86
N ASP A 57 -7.15 11.76 5.82
CA ASP A 57 -6.29 11.56 6.99
C ASP A 57 -6.84 10.56 8.01
N GLN A 58 -7.36 9.41 7.55
CA GLN A 58 -7.85 8.36 8.44
C GLN A 58 -6.74 7.92 9.41
N PRO A 59 -6.88 8.14 10.74
CA PRO A 59 -5.76 8.07 11.66
C PRO A 59 -5.20 6.66 11.85
N LEU A 60 -6.03 5.62 11.79
CA LEU A 60 -5.55 4.23 11.88
C LEU A 60 -4.78 3.82 10.62
N PHE A 61 -5.19 4.34 9.44
CA PHE A 61 -4.45 4.11 8.22
C PHE A 61 -3.07 4.77 8.28
N ILE A 62 -3.01 6.05 8.71
CA ILE A 62 -1.74 6.79 8.86
C ILE A 62 -0.83 6.08 9.87
N LEU A 63 -1.38 5.62 11.00
CA LEU A 63 -0.63 4.88 12.00
C LEU A 63 -0.08 3.56 11.44
N ALA A 64 -0.91 2.78 10.75
CA ALA A 64 -0.48 1.50 10.17
C ALA A 64 0.54 1.71 9.06
N TRP A 65 0.27 2.60 8.11
CA TRP A 65 1.13 2.81 6.95
C TRP A 65 2.43 3.54 7.29
N GLY A 66 2.33 4.72 7.90
CA GLY A 66 3.49 5.51 8.34
C GLY A 66 4.30 4.82 9.43
N GLY A 67 3.60 4.23 10.41
CA GLY A 67 4.22 3.46 11.48
C GLY A 67 4.99 2.24 10.96
N SER A 68 4.50 1.56 9.92
CA SER A 68 5.21 0.44 9.30
C SER A 68 6.55 0.87 8.69
N ILE A 69 6.58 1.99 7.99
CA ILE A 69 7.83 2.54 7.41
C ILE A 69 8.81 2.89 8.52
N LEU A 70 8.34 3.65 9.53
CA LEU A 70 9.19 4.08 10.64
C LEU A 70 9.72 2.89 11.45
N SER A 71 8.88 1.89 11.72
CA SER A 71 9.30 0.71 12.49
C SER A 71 10.30 -0.15 11.72
N VAL A 72 10.16 -0.32 10.39
CA VAL A 72 11.13 -1.03 9.54
C VAL A 72 12.48 -0.30 9.53
N ILE A 73 12.48 1.04 9.40
CA ILE A 73 13.72 1.83 9.45
C ILE A 73 14.38 1.70 10.83
N ALA A 74 13.61 1.82 11.92
CA ALA A 74 14.11 1.65 13.27
C ALA A 74 14.67 0.23 13.51
N ALA A 75 13.96 -0.81 13.02
CA ALA A 75 14.44 -2.19 13.09
C ALA A 75 15.74 -2.39 12.32
N LEU A 76 15.88 -1.76 11.16
CA LEU A 76 17.09 -1.82 10.35
C LEU A 76 18.28 -1.17 11.07
N ILE A 77 18.09 0.01 11.67
CA ILE A 77 19.12 0.71 12.45
C ILE A 77 19.54 -0.12 13.67
N LEU A 78 18.58 -0.52 14.51
CA LEU A 78 18.85 -1.30 15.71
C LEU A 78 19.42 -2.68 15.38
N GLY A 79 18.93 -3.32 14.34
CA GLY A 79 19.41 -4.62 13.88
C GLY A 79 20.86 -4.56 13.39
N THR A 80 21.22 -3.53 12.66
CA THR A 80 22.62 -3.33 12.21
C THR A 80 23.59 -3.18 13.38
N MET A 81 23.12 -2.63 14.51
CA MET A 81 23.95 -2.48 15.72
C MET A 81 24.01 -3.74 16.60
N ASN A 82 23.05 -4.67 16.48
CA ASN A 82 22.87 -5.78 17.43
C ASN A 82 22.90 -7.17 16.79
N LEU A 83 22.78 -7.29 15.47
CA LEU A 83 22.75 -8.55 14.75
C LEU A 83 24.02 -8.75 13.91
N ALA A 84 24.30 -10.00 13.58
CA ALA A 84 25.40 -10.37 12.69
C ALA A 84 25.02 -11.55 11.79
N GLY A 85 25.84 -11.83 10.79
CA GLY A 85 25.69 -13.00 9.92
C GLY A 85 24.34 -13.04 9.20
N VAL A 86 23.73 -14.23 9.15
CA VAL A 86 22.50 -14.48 8.41
C VAL A 86 21.29 -13.66 8.91
N GLN A 87 21.22 -13.40 10.21
CA GLN A 87 20.12 -12.62 10.78
C GLN A 87 20.13 -11.17 10.28
N LEU A 88 21.30 -10.55 10.25
CA LEU A 88 21.47 -9.21 9.72
C LEU A 88 21.17 -9.17 8.21
N TYR A 89 21.66 -10.13 7.46
CA TYR A 89 21.40 -10.25 6.03
C TYR A 89 19.89 -10.36 5.73
N LEU A 90 19.17 -11.23 6.44
CA LEU A 90 17.72 -11.39 6.27
C LEU A 90 16.94 -10.12 6.61
N LEU A 91 17.33 -9.39 7.66
CA LEU A 91 16.73 -8.12 8.01
C LEU A 91 16.92 -7.07 6.90
N TRP A 92 18.13 -6.96 6.35
CA TRP A 92 18.41 -6.05 5.23
C TRP A 92 17.59 -6.39 3.99
N VAL A 93 17.51 -7.66 3.61
CA VAL A 93 16.74 -8.12 2.46
C VAL A 93 15.25 -7.83 2.66
N ALA A 94 14.69 -8.22 3.82
CA ALA A 94 13.27 -7.96 4.12
C ALA A 94 12.95 -6.47 4.12
N SER A 95 13.80 -5.64 4.74
CA SER A 95 13.63 -4.19 4.75
C SER A 95 13.71 -3.59 3.35
N ALA A 96 14.66 -4.06 2.52
CA ALA A 96 14.80 -3.60 1.14
C ALA A 96 13.56 -3.99 0.29
N LEU A 97 13.07 -5.22 0.40
CA LEU A 97 11.85 -5.66 -0.28
C LEU A 97 10.65 -4.80 0.14
N TYR A 98 10.50 -4.52 1.43
CA TYR A 98 9.40 -3.68 1.90
C TYR A 98 9.52 -2.23 1.41
N LEU A 99 10.67 -1.59 1.62
CA LEU A 99 10.86 -0.17 1.29
C LEU A 99 10.89 0.09 -0.23
N PHE A 100 11.58 -0.75 -1.00
CA PHE A 100 11.74 -0.56 -2.44
C PHE A 100 10.73 -1.36 -3.27
N GLY A 101 10.29 -2.53 -2.81
CA GLY A 101 9.31 -3.36 -3.51
C GLY A 101 7.86 -2.98 -3.23
N VAL A 102 7.56 -2.39 -2.06
CA VAL A 102 6.19 -2.02 -1.69
C VAL A 102 6.02 -0.50 -1.62
N GLN A 103 6.82 0.19 -0.82
CA GLN A 103 6.61 1.61 -0.56
C GLN A 103 6.95 2.48 -1.78
N LEU A 104 8.09 2.24 -2.42
CA LEU A 104 8.47 3.01 -3.60
C LEU A 104 7.44 2.91 -4.75
N PRO A 105 6.94 1.73 -5.15
CA PRO A 105 5.85 1.64 -6.12
C PRO A 105 4.55 2.33 -5.66
N THR A 106 4.24 2.29 -4.36
CA THR A 106 3.08 3.01 -3.81
C THR A 106 3.19 4.51 -4.08
N PHE A 107 4.31 5.12 -3.69
CA PHE A 107 4.53 6.56 -3.88
C PHE A 107 4.66 6.96 -5.35
N ARG A 108 5.28 6.11 -6.17
CA ARG A 108 5.59 6.43 -7.58
C ARG A 108 4.43 6.22 -8.53
N PHE A 109 3.56 5.25 -8.24
CA PHE A 109 2.52 4.82 -9.18
C PHE A 109 1.11 4.86 -8.60
N ASN A 110 0.85 4.21 -7.47
CA ASN A 110 -0.53 4.11 -6.97
C ASN A 110 -1.06 5.43 -6.41
N ILE A 111 -0.27 6.16 -5.62
CA ILE A 111 -0.70 7.48 -5.10
C ILE A 111 -0.97 8.48 -6.24
N PRO A 112 -0.13 8.65 -7.26
CA PRO A 112 -0.46 9.52 -8.39
C PRO A 112 -1.73 9.12 -9.15
N LEU A 113 -1.99 7.81 -9.31
CA LEU A 113 -3.23 7.32 -9.91
C LEU A 113 -4.44 7.68 -9.03
N ASN A 114 -4.35 7.43 -7.72
CA ASN A 114 -5.40 7.79 -6.77
C ASN A 114 -5.69 9.30 -6.83
N ASN A 115 -4.66 10.13 -6.77
CA ASN A 115 -4.81 11.58 -6.85
C ASN A 115 -5.47 12.04 -8.17
N SER A 116 -5.14 11.39 -9.30
CA SER A 116 -5.76 11.68 -10.59
C SER A 116 -7.27 11.39 -10.56
N LEU A 117 -7.68 10.31 -9.91
CA LEU A 117 -9.09 9.96 -9.75
C LEU A 117 -9.80 10.88 -8.76
N GLN A 118 -9.15 11.27 -7.65
CA GLN A 118 -9.74 12.21 -6.69
C GLN A 118 -10.04 13.57 -7.33
N ASN A 119 -9.19 14.04 -8.23
CA ASN A 119 -9.38 15.31 -8.94
C ASN A 119 -10.36 15.22 -10.11
N LEU A 120 -10.82 14.02 -10.49
CA LEU A 120 -11.71 13.82 -11.62
C LEU A 120 -13.15 14.28 -11.30
N GLN A 121 -13.73 15.08 -12.18
CA GLN A 121 -15.14 15.49 -12.11
C GLN A 121 -16.01 14.46 -12.84
N ILE A 122 -16.23 13.30 -12.20
CA ILE A 122 -16.91 12.13 -12.82
C ILE A 122 -18.28 12.46 -13.39
N HIS A 123 -19.03 13.36 -12.74
CA HIS A 123 -20.40 13.70 -13.15
C HIS A 123 -20.48 14.57 -14.42
N SER A 124 -19.37 15.17 -14.85
CA SER A 124 -19.31 16.00 -16.05
C SER A 124 -18.82 15.27 -17.30
N LEU A 125 -18.41 14.00 -17.15
CA LEU A 125 -17.85 13.21 -18.26
C LEU A 125 -18.94 12.41 -18.97
N ASP A 126 -18.75 12.23 -20.28
CA ASP A 126 -19.55 11.30 -21.08
C ASP A 126 -19.06 9.83 -20.90
N GLU A 127 -19.82 8.88 -21.45
CA GLU A 127 -19.53 7.45 -21.33
C GLU A 127 -18.17 7.08 -21.94
N SER A 128 -17.78 7.69 -23.05
CA SER A 128 -16.50 7.41 -23.71
C SER A 128 -15.30 7.92 -22.92
N GLU A 129 -15.45 9.07 -22.28
CA GLU A 129 -14.45 9.66 -21.39
C GLU A 129 -14.28 8.83 -20.11
N LEU A 130 -15.39 8.35 -19.53
CA LEU A 130 -15.38 7.47 -18.37
C LEU A 130 -14.67 6.15 -18.67
N ALA A 131 -14.99 5.48 -19.78
CA ALA A 131 -14.35 4.24 -20.23
C ALA A 131 -12.84 4.43 -20.44
N LEU A 132 -12.46 5.53 -21.09
CA LEU A 132 -11.06 5.86 -21.32
C LEU A 132 -10.29 6.09 -20.01
N PHE A 133 -10.90 6.86 -19.08
CA PHE A 133 -10.27 7.11 -17.78
C PHE A 133 -10.13 5.83 -16.95
N ARG A 134 -11.18 5.02 -16.89
CA ARG A 134 -11.15 3.72 -16.21
C ARG A 134 -10.01 2.84 -16.73
N THR A 135 -9.87 2.70 -18.03
CA THR A 135 -8.79 1.91 -18.63
C THR A 135 -7.40 2.44 -18.23
N LYS A 136 -7.21 3.76 -18.24
CA LYS A 136 -5.94 4.39 -17.85
C LYS A 136 -5.65 4.29 -16.35
N PHE A 137 -6.67 4.13 -15.52
CA PHE A 137 -6.58 4.00 -14.07
C PHE A 137 -6.48 2.54 -13.63
N GLU A 138 -7.46 1.70 -13.98
CA GLU A 138 -7.65 0.36 -13.43
C GLU A 138 -6.49 -0.58 -13.77
N LEU A 139 -6.08 -0.64 -15.05
CA LEU A 139 -5.04 -1.56 -15.49
C LEU A 139 -3.68 -1.30 -14.82
N PRO A 140 -3.12 -0.08 -14.82
CA PRO A 140 -1.85 0.18 -14.15
C PRO A 140 -1.97 0.09 -12.63
N TRP A 141 -3.09 0.52 -12.04
CA TRP A 141 -3.31 0.41 -10.61
C TRP A 141 -3.29 -1.06 -10.14
N ASN A 142 -4.04 -1.92 -10.79
CA ASN A 142 -4.10 -3.36 -10.51
C ASN A 142 -2.74 -4.03 -10.70
N ARG A 143 -2.00 -3.67 -11.77
CA ARG A 143 -0.65 -4.20 -12.02
C ARG A 143 0.29 -3.90 -10.86
N TRP A 144 0.34 -2.65 -10.39
CA TRP A 144 1.21 -2.25 -9.30
C TRP A 144 0.74 -2.79 -7.95
N ASN A 145 -0.57 -2.88 -7.73
CA ASN A 145 -1.09 -3.48 -6.51
C ASN A 145 -0.72 -4.97 -6.43
N ARG A 146 -0.91 -5.75 -7.50
CA ARG A 146 -0.50 -7.16 -7.56
C ARG A 146 0.99 -7.34 -7.35
N PHE A 147 1.81 -6.50 -7.97
CA PHE A 147 3.27 -6.53 -7.78
C PHE A 147 3.63 -6.36 -6.31
N ARG A 148 3.09 -5.34 -5.63
CA ARG A 148 3.33 -5.10 -4.20
C ARG A 148 2.84 -6.26 -3.33
N THR A 149 1.67 -6.82 -3.66
CA THR A 149 1.07 -7.96 -2.93
C THR A 149 1.91 -9.22 -3.03
N ILE A 150 2.64 -9.42 -4.14
CA ILE A 150 3.52 -10.59 -4.32
C ILE A 150 4.85 -10.40 -3.59
N ILE A 151 5.36 -9.17 -3.52
CA ILE A 151 6.66 -8.86 -2.91
C ILE A 151 6.61 -8.91 -1.38
N ILE A 152 5.49 -8.51 -0.79
CA ILE A 152 5.32 -8.41 0.66
C ILE A 152 4.94 -9.77 1.27
#